data_584f049fb2080cf1ad59406c7f61e96f
#
_entry.id   584f049fb2080cf1ad59406c7f61e96f
#
_cell.length_a   1.000
_cell.length_b   1.000
_cell.length_c   1.000
_cell.angle_alpha   90.00
_cell.angle_beta   90.00
_cell.angle_gamma   90.00
#
_symmetry.space_group_name_H-M   'P 1'
#
loop_
_entity.id
_entity.type
_entity.pdbx_description
1 polymer ?
#
loop_
_entity_poly.entity_id
_entity_poly.type
_entity_poly.pdbx_seq_one_letter_code
_entity_poly.pdbx_strand_id
1 'polypeptide(L)' 'MLVKIATGKEREALNALNDIAGLEEINFLFGDYDYILTLQAPDTVTMARVIRNRIRRAPGTIQTITMIEAPM' A
#
# COMPACT_ATOMS: atom_id res chain seq x y z
N MET A 1 -1.64 5.89 -1.65
CA MET A 1 -0.82 5.51 -0.51
C MET A 1 0.61 5.27 -0.94
N LEU A 2 1.56 5.86 -0.25
CA LEU A 2 2.98 5.68 -0.53
C LEU A 2 3.54 4.61 0.39
N VAL A 3 4.40 3.73 -0.17
CA VAL A 3 4.97 2.62 0.58
C VAL A 3 6.47 2.56 0.35
N LYS A 4 7.21 2.45 1.45
CA LYS A 4 8.66 2.28 1.43
C LYS A 4 9.00 0.84 1.81
N ILE A 5 9.86 0.20 1.02
CA ILE A 5 10.18 -1.22 1.18
C ILE A 5 11.66 -1.37 1.55
N ALA A 6 11.94 -2.31 2.43
CA ALA A 6 13.32 -2.66 2.78
C ALA A 6 14.06 -3.21 1.58
N THR A 7 15.31 -2.78 1.41
CA THR A 7 16.16 -3.26 0.33
C THR A 7 16.28 -4.79 0.38
N GLY A 8 16.03 -5.45 -0.74
CA GLY A 8 16.07 -6.90 -0.85
C GLY A 8 14.75 -7.59 -0.57
N LYS A 9 13.72 -6.85 -0.14
CA LYS A 9 12.39 -7.39 0.16
C LYS A 9 11.34 -7.02 -0.88
N GLU A 10 11.75 -6.43 -1.99
CA GLU A 10 10.82 -5.88 -2.99
C GLU A 10 9.90 -6.94 -3.56
N ARG A 11 10.41 -8.14 -3.84
CA ARG A 11 9.60 -9.21 -4.43
C ARG A 11 8.54 -9.70 -3.47
N GLU A 12 8.92 -9.96 -2.22
CA GLU A 12 7.97 -10.45 -1.22
C GLU A 12 6.90 -9.42 -0.94
N ALA A 13 7.30 -8.15 -0.83
CA ALA A 13 6.36 -7.06 -0.61
C ALA A 13 5.39 -6.94 -1.78
N LEU A 14 5.89 -6.97 -3.01
CA LEU A 14 5.04 -6.84 -4.20
C LEU A 14 4.04 -7.98 -4.28
N ASN A 15 4.47 -9.22 -4.02
CA ASN A 15 3.58 -10.37 -4.04
C ASN A 15 2.46 -10.23 -3.02
N ALA A 16 2.79 -9.77 -1.81
CA ALA A 16 1.78 -9.56 -0.77
C ALA A 16 0.82 -8.43 -1.13
N LEU A 17 1.33 -7.34 -1.70
CA LEU A 17 0.51 -6.19 -2.04
C LEU A 17 -0.41 -6.45 -3.24
N ASN A 18 0.03 -7.26 -4.20
CA ASN A 18 -0.79 -7.58 -5.37
C ASN A 18 -2.06 -8.36 -5.04
N ASP A 19 -2.09 -9.03 -3.90
CA ASP A 19 -3.23 -9.86 -3.51
C ASP A 19 -4.29 -9.09 -2.71
N ILE A 20 -4.14 -7.80 -2.56
CA ILE A 20 -5.04 -7.02 -1.70
C ILE A 20 -6.34 -6.73 -2.46
N ALA A 21 -7.47 -7.09 -1.83
CA ALA A 21 -8.79 -6.73 -2.35
C ALA A 21 -8.95 -5.22 -2.33
N GLY A 22 -9.41 -4.65 -3.43
CA GLY A 22 -9.59 -3.21 -3.55
C GLY A 22 -8.39 -2.48 -4.14
N LEU A 23 -7.29 -3.18 -4.37
CA LEU A 23 -6.15 -2.57 -5.06
C LEU A 23 -6.51 -2.36 -6.52
N GLU A 24 -6.45 -1.10 -6.97
CA GLU A 24 -6.73 -0.75 -8.36
C GLU A 24 -5.45 -0.62 -9.17
N GLU A 25 -4.39 -0.10 -8.56
CA GLU A 25 -3.18 0.22 -9.29
C GLU A 25 -1.98 0.25 -8.37
N ILE A 26 -0.85 -0.25 -8.88
CA ILE A 26 0.46 -0.09 -8.26
C ILE A 26 1.36 0.58 -9.27
N ASN A 27 1.99 1.68 -8.87
CA ASN A 27 3.01 2.33 -9.68
C ASN A 27 4.33 2.32 -8.92
N PHE A 28 5.42 2.04 -9.64
CA PHE A 28 6.76 2.03 -9.07
C PHE A 28 7.34 3.44 -9.10
N LEU A 29 8.08 3.78 -8.05
CA LEU A 29 8.64 5.11 -7.90
C LEU A 29 10.15 5.04 -7.72
N PHE A 30 10.83 6.08 -8.18
CA PHE A 30 12.20 6.36 -7.78
C PHE A 30 12.16 7.43 -6.69
N GLY A 31 13.05 7.32 -5.69
CA GLY A 31 13.15 8.30 -4.62
C GLY A 31 12.95 7.67 -3.25
N ASP A 32 12.38 8.43 -2.33
CA ASP A 32 12.26 8.03 -0.93
C ASP A 32 11.26 6.91 -0.71
N TYR A 33 10.30 6.75 -1.63
CA TYR A 33 9.28 5.70 -1.56
C TYR A 33 9.37 4.84 -2.79
N ASP A 34 9.00 3.57 -2.65
CA ASP A 34 9.15 2.58 -3.70
C ASP A 34 7.90 2.36 -4.53
N TYR A 35 6.72 2.43 -3.89
CA TYR A 35 5.45 2.22 -4.57
C TYR A 35 4.43 3.27 -4.21
N ILE A 36 3.55 3.58 -5.17
CA ILE A 36 2.30 4.27 -4.89
C ILE A 36 1.16 3.33 -5.20
N LEU A 37 0.28 3.13 -4.22
CA LEU A 37 -0.87 2.24 -4.34
C LEU A 37 -2.14 3.06 -4.44
N THR A 38 -2.99 2.70 -5.39
CA THR A 38 -4.35 3.25 -5.48
C THR A 38 -5.31 2.17 -5.03
N LEU A 39 -6.06 2.46 -3.96
CA LEU A 39 -6.93 1.51 -3.31
C LEU A 39 -8.34 2.05 -3.22
N GLN A 40 -9.32 1.14 -3.28
CA GLN A 40 -10.71 1.50 -3.09
C GLN A 40 -11.36 0.53 -2.11
N ALA A 41 -12.22 1.08 -1.25
CA ALA A 41 -12.99 0.28 -0.30
C ALA A 41 -14.35 0.92 -0.13
N PRO A 42 -15.38 0.11 0.25
CA PRO A 42 -16.75 0.63 0.36
C PRO A 42 -16.93 1.64 1.48
N ASP A 43 -16.07 1.60 2.49
CA ASP A 43 -16.17 2.51 3.63
C ASP A 43 -14.82 2.68 4.31
N THR A 44 -14.77 3.66 5.22
CA THR A 44 -13.55 4.01 5.94
C THR A 44 -13.06 2.89 6.85
N VAL A 45 -13.98 2.17 7.48
CA VAL A 45 -13.63 1.07 8.39
C VAL A 45 -12.93 -0.05 7.62
N THR A 46 -13.47 -0.42 6.47
CA THR A 46 -12.88 -1.45 5.62
C THR A 46 -11.50 -1.01 5.12
N MET A 47 -11.38 0.25 4.70
CA MET A 47 -10.10 0.79 4.26
C MET A 47 -9.05 0.75 5.36
N ALA A 48 -9.42 1.16 6.58
CA ALA A 48 -8.49 1.13 7.72
C ALA A 48 -8.03 -0.31 8.02
N ARG A 49 -8.92 -1.28 7.90
CA ARG A 49 -8.60 -2.69 8.13
C ARG A 49 -7.61 -3.20 7.07
N VAL A 50 -7.84 -2.87 5.81
CA VAL A 50 -6.93 -3.26 4.72
C VAL A 50 -5.54 -2.67 4.95
N ILE A 51 -5.47 -1.39 5.27
CA ILE A 51 -4.19 -0.72 5.51
C ILE A 51 -3.45 -1.40 6.66
N ARG A 52 -4.12 -1.62 7.77
CA ARG A 52 -3.49 -2.19 8.95
C ARG A 52 -3.05 -3.63 8.74
N ASN A 53 -3.93 -4.46 8.18
CA ASN A 53 -3.70 -5.90 8.14
C ASN A 53 -2.96 -6.38 6.91
N ARG A 54 -3.08 -5.67 5.79
CA ARG A 54 -2.52 -6.14 4.52
C ARG A 54 -1.34 -5.31 4.06
N ILE A 55 -1.35 -4.02 4.30
CA ILE A 55 -0.29 -3.15 3.79
C ILE A 55 0.82 -2.99 4.81
N ARG A 56 0.49 -2.54 6.02
CA ARG A 56 1.51 -2.34 7.06
C ARG A 56 2.18 -3.64 7.49
N ARG A 57 1.51 -4.77 7.34
CA ARG A 57 2.05 -6.09 7.68
C ARG A 57 2.68 -6.81 6.51
N ALA A 58 2.66 -6.24 5.31
CA ALA A 58 3.31 -6.85 4.17
C ALA A 58 4.81 -6.99 4.43
N PRO A 59 5.41 -8.12 4.05
CA PRO A 59 6.84 -8.34 4.29
C PRO A 59 7.67 -7.23 3.67
N GLY A 60 8.62 -6.70 4.45
CA GLY A 60 9.53 -5.67 3.96
C GLY A 60 9.01 -4.25 4.02
N THR A 61 7.75 -4.02 4.38
CA THR A 61 7.22 -2.67 4.51
C THR A 61 7.87 -1.96 5.70
N ILE A 62 8.53 -0.84 5.42
CA ILE A 62 9.20 -0.05 6.46
C ILE A 62 8.34 1.12 6.90
N GLN A 63 7.74 1.81 5.95
CA GLN A 63 7.01 3.05 6.20
C GLN A 63 5.91 3.22 5.16
N THR A 64 4.78 3.78 5.61
CA THR A 64 3.66 4.08 4.72
C THR A 64 3.15 5.49 4.99
N ILE A 65 2.68 6.16 3.93
CA ILE A 65 1.97 7.42 4.04
C ILE A 65 0.61 7.22 3.39
N THR A 66 -0.44 7.36 4.19
CA THR A 66 -1.81 7.21 3.73
C THR A 66 -2.38 8.56 3.32
N MET A 67 -2.93 8.61 2.10
CA MET A 67 -3.66 9.76 1.61
C MET A 67 -5.04 9.28 1.21
N ILE A 68 -6.06 9.98 1.67
CA ILE A 68 -7.46 9.65 1.37
C ILE A 68 -8.03 10.81 0.58
N GLU A 69 -8.70 10.48 -0.53
CA GLU A 69 -9.35 11.49 -1.33
C GLU A 69 -10.48 12.14 -0.54
N ALA A 70 -10.44 13.46 -0.45
CA ALA A 70 -11.48 14.20 0.25
C ALA A 70 -12.60 14.56 -0.71
N PRO A 71 -13.87 14.53 -0.27
CA PRO A 71 -14.98 15.00 -1.09
C PRO A 71 -14.86 16.49 -1.32
N MET A 72 -15.18 16.90 -2.51
CA MET A 72 -15.16 18.32 -2.90
C MET A 72 -16.45 19.02 -2.46
#